data_23e91a5bbd45b2ab7d9fb7242f97019c
#
_entry.id   23e91a5bbd45b2ab7d9fb7242f97019c
#
_cell.length_a   1.000
_cell.length_b   1.000
_cell.length_c   1.000
_cell.angle_alpha   90.00
_cell.angle_beta   90.00
_cell.angle_gamma   90.00
#
_symmetry.space_group_name_H-M   'P 1'
#
loop_
_entity.id
_entity.type
_entity.pdbx_description
1 polymer ?
#
loop_
_entity_poly.entity_id
_entity_poly.type
_entity_poly.pdbx_seq_one_letter_code
_entity_poly.pdbx_strand_id
1 'polypeptide(L)' 'MSVKYDKLWYLMESNMMSKKDLAKAASISPYMMTKLNNNRPVSMEVMLRFCKIFHCDIGDVMEVIEDLY' A
#
# COMPACT_ATOMS: atom_id res chain seq x y z
N MET A 1 -3.39 9.54 -14.93
CA MET A 1 -3.22 9.53 -13.46
C MET A 1 -2.50 8.29 -13.03
N SER A 2 -1.70 8.41 -12.00
CA SER A 2 -0.97 7.28 -11.42
C SER A 2 -1.13 7.29 -9.91
N VAL A 3 -0.61 6.25 -9.25
CA VAL A 3 -0.67 6.13 -7.80
C VAL A 3 0.72 5.93 -7.24
N LYS A 4 0.89 6.26 -5.96
CA LYS A 4 2.11 5.91 -5.24
C LYS A 4 1.76 5.50 -3.82
N TYR A 5 2.66 4.75 -3.21
CA TYR A 5 2.41 4.14 -1.91
C TYR A 5 3.44 4.54 -0.85
N ASP A 6 4.04 5.72 -1.00
CA ASP A 6 5.03 6.20 -0.03
C ASP A 6 4.46 6.26 1.38
N LYS A 7 3.19 6.65 1.49
CA LYS A 7 2.51 6.70 2.79
C LYS A 7 2.38 5.31 3.41
N LEU A 8 2.13 4.29 2.60
CA LEU A 8 2.06 2.91 3.07
C LEU A 8 3.41 2.47 3.64
N TRP A 9 4.50 2.76 2.91
CA TRP A 9 5.83 2.41 3.37
C TRP A 9 6.19 3.13 4.66
N TYR A 10 5.77 4.39 4.80
CA TYR A 10 5.98 5.15 6.02
C TYR A 10 5.25 4.51 7.20
N LEU A 11 3.98 4.13 7.01
CA LEU A 11 3.20 3.46 8.06
C LEU A 11 3.84 2.14 8.46
N MET A 12 4.28 1.38 7.46
CA MET A 12 4.94 0.11 7.69
C MET A 12 6.19 0.29 8.56
N GLU A 13 7.06 1.20 8.19
CA GLU A 13 8.30 1.48 8.93
C GLU A 13 8.00 2.03 10.32
N SER A 14 7.00 2.90 10.44
CA SER A 14 6.59 3.47 11.73
C SER A 14 6.10 2.41 12.70
N ASN A 15 5.61 1.28 12.17
CA ASN A 15 5.14 0.15 12.98
C ASN A 15 6.18 -0.98 13.04
N MET A 16 7.41 -0.69 12.63
CA MET A 16 8.54 -1.63 12.69
C MET A 16 8.25 -2.93 11.93
N MET A 17 7.55 -2.80 10.81
CA MET A 17 7.23 -3.93 9.94
C MET A 17 8.12 -3.91 8.69
N SER A 18 8.55 -5.09 8.25
CA SER A 18 9.19 -5.26 6.96
C SER A 18 8.11 -5.47 5.89
N LYS A 19 8.49 -5.41 4.62
CA LYS A 19 7.55 -5.72 3.52
C LYS A 19 7.04 -7.16 3.65
N LYS A 20 7.88 -8.07 4.11
CA LYS A 20 7.50 -9.46 4.35
C LYS A 20 6.43 -9.55 5.43
N ASP A 21 6.61 -8.79 6.52
CA ASP A 21 5.62 -8.76 7.60
C ASP A 21 4.29 -8.21 7.10
N LEU A 22 4.34 -7.14 6.31
CA LEU A 22 3.14 -6.53 5.75
C LEU A 22 2.41 -7.50 4.82
N ALA A 23 3.15 -8.17 3.94
CA ALA A 23 2.55 -9.14 3.03
C ALA A 23 1.84 -10.26 3.80
N LYS A 24 2.44 -10.73 4.89
CA LYS A 24 1.86 -11.76 5.71
C LYS A 24 0.62 -11.26 6.44
N ALA A 25 0.68 -10.07 7.02
CA ALA A 25 -0.44 -9.49 7.77
C ALA A 25 -1.64 -9.21 6.85
N ALA A 26 -1.39 -8.77 5.63
CA ALA A 26 -2.45 -8.45 4.67
C ALA A 26 -2.84 -9.63 3.78
N SER A 27 -2.16 -10.75 3.90
CA SER A 27 -2.39 -11.95 3.08
C SER A 27 -2.31 -11.64 1.59
N ILE A 28 -1.27 -10.93 1.19
CA ILE A 28 -1.07 -10.58 -0.22
C ILE A 28 0.07 -11.43 -0.82
N SER A 29 -0.06 -11.69 -2.12
CA SER A 29 0.90 -12.50 -2.86
C SER A 29 2.16 -11.71 -3.22
N PRO A 30 3.25 -12.40 -3.58
CA PRO A 30 4.44 -11.71 -4.11
C PRO A 30 4.13 -10.88 -5.35
N TYR A 31 3.21 -11.33 -6.18
CA TYR A 31 2.77 -10.59 -7.36
C TYR A 31 2.15 -9.25 -6.97
N MET A 32 1.29 -9.27 -5.97
CA MET A 32 0.65 -8.06 -5.47
C MET A 32 1.69 -7.10 -4.86
N MET A 33 2.65 -7.64 -4.12
CA MET A 33 3.72 -6.83 -3.56
C MET A 33 4.56 -6.17 -4.66
N THR A 34 4.79 -6.88 -5.77
CA THR A 34 5.49 -6.32 -6.91
C THR A 34 4.73 -5.14 -7.51
N LYS A 35 3.41 -5.23 -7.60
CA LYS A 35 2.58 -4.11 -8.06
C LYS A 35 2.75 -2.90 -7.16
N LEU A 36 2.70 -3.11 -5.85
CA LEU A 36 2.89 -2.03 -4.88
C LEU A 36 4.26 -1.38 -5.01
N ASN A 37 5.31 -2.19 -5.17
CA ASN A 37 6.67 -1.69 -5.33
C ASN A 37 6.85 -0.86 -6.60
N ASN A 38 6.04 -1.13 -7.62
CA ASN A 38 6.12 -0.45 -8.91
C ASN A 38 5.04 0.62 -9.07
N ASN A 39 4.39 1.02 -7.99
CA ASN A 39 3.35 2.05 -8.00
C ASN A 39 2.22 1.74 -8.98
N ARG A 40 1.81 0.49 -9.04
CA ARG A 40 0.71 0.06 -9.88
C ARG A 40 -0.58 -0.05 -9.06
N PRO A 41 -1.74 0.18 -9.67
CA PRO A 41 -3.01 0.05 -8.97
C PRO A 41 -3.23 -1.37 -8.47
N VAL A 42 -3.79 -1.49 -7.28
CA VAL A 42 -4.21 -2.76 -6.71
C VAL A 42 -5.69 -2.66 -6.35
N SER A 43 -6.31 -3.80 -6.03
CA SER A 43 -7.75 -3.81 -5.76
C SER A 43 -8.09 -3.03 -4.50
N MET A 44 -9.33 -2.54 -4.45
CA MET A 44 -9.85 -1.87 -3.27
C MET A 44 -9.83 -2.81 -2.05
N GLU A 45 -10.06 -4.09 -2.28
CA GLU A 45 -10.00 -5.07 -1.20
C GLU A 45 -8.65 -5.08 -0.51
N VAL A 46 -7.56 -5.02 -1.28
CA VAL A 46 -6.21 -4.97 -0.73
C VAL A 46 -6.01 -3.67 0.04
N MET A 47 -6.50 -2.55 -0.49
CA MET A 47 -6.41 -1.26 0.19
C MET A 47 -7.14 -1.30 1.54
N LEU A 48 -8.31 -1.92 1.58
CA LEU A 48 -9.08 -2.03 2.83
C LEU A 48 -8.36 -2.89 3.87
N ARG A 49 -7.62 -3.90 3.42
CA ARG A 49 -6.80 -4.71 4.34
C ARG A 49 -5.71 -3.87 5.00
N PHE A 50 -5.05 -3.00 4.24
CA PHE A 50 -4.05 -2.10 4.79
C PHE A 50 -4.68 -1.11 5.78
N CYS A 51 -5.83 -0.55 5.42
CA CYS A 51 -6.55 0.36 6.32
C CYS A 51 -6.90 -0.33 7.64
N LYS A 52 -7.28 -1.60 7.60
CA LYS A 52 -7.58 -2.36 8.80
C LYS A 52 -6.34 -2.58 9.65
N ILE A 53 -5.21 -2.90 9.02
CA ILE A 53 -3.95 -3.14 9.76
C ILE A 53 -3.50 -1.89 10.48
N PHE A 54 -3.57 -0.74 9.83
CA PHE A 54 -3.04 0.52 10.36
C PHE A 54 -4.10 1.42 10.97
N HIS A 55 -5.37 0.99 11.00
CA HIS A 55 -6.49 1.76 11.55
C HIS A 55 -6.57 3.16 10.94
N CYS A 56 -6.59 3.23 9.61
CA CYS A 56 -6.53 4.49 8.88
C CYS A 56 -7.43 4.48 7.65
N ASP A 57 -7.48 5.59 6.95
CA ASP A 57 -8.23 5.74 5.70
C ASP A 57 -7.34 5.48 4.48
N ILE A 58 -7.97 5.28 3.33
CA ILE A 58 -7.26 5.03 2.08
C ILE A 58 -6.25 6.14 1.77
N GLY A 59 -6.61 7.38 2.05
CA GLY A 59 -5.72 8.52 1.83
C GLY A 59 -4.44 8.50 2.67
N ASP A 60 -4.42 7.68 3.72
CA ASP A 60 -3.23 7.51 4.55
C ASP A 60 -2.32 6.39 4.03
N VAL A 61 -2.82 5.60 3.06
CA VAL A 61 -2.10 4.46 2.50
C VAL A 61 -1.57 4.76 1.11
N MET A 62 -2.32 5.50 0.32
CA MET A 62 -1.96 5.77 -1.07
C MET A 62 -2.18 7.22 -1.41
N GLU A 63 -1.58 7.64 -2.51
CA GLU A 63 -1.75 8.98 -3.04
C GLU A 63 -1.97 8.89 -4.55
N VAL A 64 -2.93 9.66 -5.05
CA VAL A 64 -3.15 9.77 -6.49
C VAL A 64 -2.28 10.90 -7.01
N ILE A 65 -1.55 10.62 -8.09
CA ILE A 65 -0.69 11.60 -8.71
C ILE A 65 -1.30 11.96 -10.05
N GLU A 66 -1.48 13.24 -10.29
CA GLU A 66 -1.97 13.72 -11.57
C GLU A 66 -0.78 13.85 -12.53
N ASP A 67 -0.89 13.18 -13.68
CA ASP A 67 0.13 13.27 -14.71
C ASP A 67 -0.12 14.55 -15.52
N LEU A 68 0.95 15.31 -15.77
CA LEU A 68 0.86 16.61 -16.43
C LEU A 68 1.07 16.51 -17.94
N TYR A 69 0.25 15.77 -18.61
CA TYR A 69 0.22 15.77 -20.10
C TYR A 69 -1.02 15.18 -20.65
#